data_1ef43730e7d209ca901a1a2f1aedc73a
#
_entry.id   1ef43730e7d209ca901a1a2f1aedc73a
#
_cell.length_a   1.000
_cell.length_b   1.000
_cell.length_c   1.000
_cell.angle_alpha   90.00
_cell.angle_beta   90.00
_cell.angle_gamma   90.00
#
_symmetry.space_group_name_H-M   'P 1'
#
loop_
_entity.id
_entity.type
_entity.pdbx_description
1 polymer ?
#
loop_
_entity_poly.entity_id
_entity_poly.type
_entity_poly.pdbx_seq_one_letter_code
_entity_poly.pdbx_strand_id
1 'polypeptide(L)'
;MSFRHEDSGIDAAIYRKPLSSEVIADASAPGAHRILQECGFTENSVPPLYVWHELPEGLDAEEQKSRATRATVLLRAAGFDAELDPSLVSEAAYRAVLTEVRLSRADRSSAATATSPAAATRASGVPEPSAPVAARPSTAARSASHRR
;
A
#
# COMPACT_ATOMS: atom_id res chain seq x y z
N MET A 1 -21.36 14.80 -12.40
CA MET A 1 -22.03 13.55 -12.05
C MET A 1 -21.06 12.53 -11.51
N SER A 2 -20.72 12.73 -10.29
CA SER A 2 -19.78 11.86 -9.61
C SER A 2 -20.51 11.09 -8.58
N PHE A 3 -21.27 10.15 -8.94
CA PHE A 3 -22.18 9.55 -8.00
C PHE A 3 -22.02 8.07 -7.77
N ARG A 4 -20.87 7.51 -8.11
CA ARG A 4 -20.79 6.06 -8.07
C ARG A 4 -19.78 5.47 -7.11
N HIS A 5 -18.94 6.31 -6.49
CA HIS A 5 -17.84 5.76 -5.71
C HIS A 5 -18.17 5.47 -4.25
N GLU A 6 -19.06 6.24 -3.68
CA GLU A 6 -19.39 6.06 -2.27
C GLU A 6 -20.13 4.76 -1.98
N ASP A 7 -20.93 4.30 -2.95
CA ASP A 7 -21.69 3.06 -2.77
C ASP A 7 -21.00 1.81 -3.29
N SER A 8 -19.96 1.96 -4.10
CA SER A 8 -19.33 0.82 -4.77
C SER A 8 -18.11 0.28 -4.06
N GLY A 9 -17.63 0.95 -3.03
CA GLY A 9 -16.43 0.53 -2.33
C GLY A 9 -15.16 0.69 -3.16
N ILE A 10 -15.20 1.44 -4.25
CA ILE A 10 -14.05 1.68 -5.11
C ILE A 10 -13.34 2.93 -4.62
N ASP A 11 -12.05 2.83 -4.36
CA ASP A 11 -11.25 3.94 -3.85
C ASP A 11 -10.80 4.92 -4.94
N ALA A 12 -10.68 4.44 -6.17
CA ALA A 12 -10.30 5.28 -7.31
C ALA A 12 -10.84 4.73 -8.63
N ALA A 13 -11.25 5.60 -9.54
CA ALA A 13 -11.69 5.21 -10.88
C ALA A 13 -11.06 6.11 -11.92
N ILE A 14 -10.49 5.50 -12.95
CA ILE A 14 -9.86 6.20 -14.05
C ILE A 14 -10.63 5.89 -15.34
N TYR A 15 -11.14 6.92 -15.99
CA TYR A 15 -11.99 6.75 -17.15
C TYR A 15 -11.83 7.89 -18.14
N ARG A 16 -12.31 7.66 -19.35
CA ARG A 16 -12.34 8.71 -20.38
C ARG A 16 -13.66 9.47 -20.27
N LYS A 17 -13.57 10.79 -20.23
CA LYS A 17 -14.74 11.65 -20.14
C LYS A 17 -15.60 11.47 -21.39
N PRO A 18 -16.89 11.24 -21.27
CA PRO A 18 -17.78 11.06 -22.43
C PRO A 18 -17.70 12.24 -23.39
N LEU A 19 -17.62 11.92 -24.67
CA LEU A 19 -17.55 12.91 -25.75
C LEU A 19 -16.28 13.78 -25.73
N SER A 20 -15.26 13.35 -25.02
CA SER A 20 -13.98 14.07 -24.93
C SER A 20 -12.82 13.08 -25.03
N SER A 21 -11.64 13.59 -25.29
CA SER A 21 -10.42 12.80 -25.22
C SER A 21 -9.75 12.88 -23.84
N GLU A 22 -10.34 13.65 -22.93
CA GLU A 22 -9.80 13.85 -21.60
C GLU A 22 -9.91 12.59 -20.76
N VAL A 23 -8.86 12.30 -20.01
CA VAL A 23 -8.83 11.18 -19.07
C VAL A 23 -8.90 11.74 -17.66
N ILE A 24 -9.91 11.30 -16.93
CA ILE A 24 -10.20 11.77 -15.59
C ILE A 24 -9.98 10.62 -14.59
N ALA A 25 -9.53 10.97 -13.40
CA ALA A 25 -9.43 10.05 -12.29
C ALA A 25 -10.09 10.65 -11.06
N ASP A 26 -11.08 9.96 -10.54
CA ASP A 26 -11.71 10.29 -9.27
C ASP A 26 -11.10 9.41 -8.19
N ALA A 27 -10.82 9.96 -7.03
CA ALA A 27 -10.29 9.23 -5.90
C ALA A 27 -10.90 9.73 -4.60
N SER A 28 -11.18 8.82 -3.69
CA SER A 28 -11.76 9.16 -2.38
C SER A 28 -10.72 9.20 -1.25
N ALA A 29 -9.60 8.51 -1.41
CA ALA A 29 -8.61 8.39 -0.37
C ALA A 29 -7.41 9.32 -0.60
N PRO A 30 -6.91 10.00 0.44
CA PRO A 30 -5.75 10.89 0.30
C PRO A 30 -4.52 10.21 -0.29
N GLY A 31 -4.27 8.94 0.05
CA GLY A 31 -3.16 8.19 -0.51
C GLY A 31 -3.31 7.92 -1.99
N ALA A 32 -4.54 7.78 -2.49
CA ALA A 32 -4.80 7.57 -3.90
C ALA A 32 -4.51 8.84 -4.71
N HIS A 33 -4.87 10.02 -4.19
CA HIS A 33 -4.56 11.30 -4.81
C HIS A 33 -3.06 11.45 -5.09
N ARG A 34 -2.24 11.09 -4.11
CA ARG A 34 -0.79 11.18 -4.25
C ARG A 34 -0.27 10.28 -5.36
N ILE A 35 -0.73 9.05 -5.43
CA ILE A 35 -0.31 8.11 -6.48
C ILE A 35 -0.69 8.63 -7.87
N LEU A 36 -1.88 9.19 -8.01
CA LEU A 36 -2.32 9.79 -9.27
C LEU A 36 -1.40 10.93 -9.69
N GLN A 37 -1.04 11.81 -8.77
CA GLN A 37 -0.11 12.91 -9.04
C GLN A 37 1.28 12.39 -9.44
N GLU A 38 1.78 11.35 -8.80
CA GLU A 38 3.05 10.73 -9.14
C GLU A 38 3.03 10.10 -10.55
N CYS A 39 1.86 9.72 -11.03
CA CYS A 39 1.66 9.20 -12.39
C CYS A 39 1.45 10.29 -13.44
N GLY A 40 1.51 11.55 -13.05
CA GLY A 40 1.40 12.67 -13.95
C GLY A 40 -0.01 13.20 -14.14
N PHE A 41 -0.94 12.86 -13.27
CA PHE A 41 -2.25 13.49 -13.24
C PHE A 41 -2.17 14.82 -12.50
N THR A 42 -2.91 15.80 -12.97
CA THR A 42 -3.02 17.12 -12.33
C THR A 42 -4.28 17.17 -11.50
N GLU A 43 -4.14 17.60 -10.26
CA GLU A 43 -5.27 17.75 -9.36
C GLU A 43 -6.08 18.99 -9.70
N ASN A 44 -7.37 18.84 -9.79
CA ASN A 44 -8.32 19.91 -9.96
C ASN A 44 -9.35 19.87 -8.83
N SER A 45 -9.81 21.01 -8.39
CA SER A 45 -10.81 21.06 -7.33
C SER A 45 -11.82 22.17 -7.53
N VAL A 46 -13.04 21.90 -7.12
CA VAL A 46 -14.09 22.92 -7.01
C VAL A 46 -14.48 22.97 -5.54
N PRO A 47 -14.06 24.03 -4.83
CA PRO A 47 -14.45 24.16 -3.43
C PRO A 47 -15.96 24.25 -3.26
N PRO A 48 -16.49 23.68 -2.17
CA PRO A 48 -15.73 23.10 -1.07
C PRO A 48 -15.57 21.58 -1.13
N LEU A 49 -16.14 20.90 -2.12
CA LEU A 49 -16.43 19.48 -1.93
C LEU A 49 -15.94 18.48 -2.97
N TYR A 50 -15.32 18.91 -4.05
CA TYR A 50 -14.98 17.96 -5.11
C TYR A 50 -13.56 18.14 -5.62
N VAL A 51 -12.79 17.04 -5.59
CA VAL A 51 -11.44 16.98 -6.11
C VAL A 51 -11.36 15.85 -7.13
N TRP A 52 -10.85 16.12 -8.29
CA TRP A 52 -10.59 15.11 -9.31
C TRP A 52 -9.21 15.33 -9.93
N HIS A 53 -8.75 14.35 -10.65
CA HIS A 53 -7.47 14.43 -11.34
C HIS A 53 -7.67 14.26 -12.83
N GLU A 54 -6.81 14.87 -13.61
CA GLU A 54 -6.93 14.90 -15.05
C GLU A 54 -5.54 14.76 -15.69
N LEU A 55 -5.44 14.00 -16.77
CA LEU A 55 -4.19 13.94 -17.51
C LEU A 55 -4.00 15.24 -18.29
N PRO A 56 -2.76 15.74 -18.39
CA PRO A 56 -2.47 16.95 -19.15
C PRO A 56 -2.92 16.84 -20.60
N GLU A 57 -3.36 17.93 -21.16
CA GLU A 57 -3.69 18.00 -22.56
C GLU A 57 -2.44 17.79 -23.41
N GLY A 58 -2.64 17.33 -24.62
CA GLY A 58 -1.55 17.16 -25.58
C GLY A 58 -0.83 15.82 -25.52
N LEU A 59 -1.23 14.93 -24.63
CA LEU A 59 -0.70 13.58 -24.62
C LEU A 59 -1.34 12.76 -25.73
N ASP A 60 -0.54 11.93 -26.40
CA ASP A 60 -1.10 11.01 -27.37
C ASP A 60 -1.86 9.86 -26.68
N ALA A 61 -2.64 9.13 -27.46
CA ALA A 61 -3.51 8.09 -26.92
C ALA A 61 -2.75 6.96 -26.22
N GLU A 62 -1.57 6.64 -26.67
CA GLU A 62 -0.76 5.58 -26.05
C GLU A 62 -0.15 6.05 -24.73
N GLU A 63 0.28 7.29 -24.66
CA GLU A 63 0.78 7.88 -23.42
C GLU A 63 -0.34 7.98 -22.39
N GLN A 64 -1.55 8.37 -22.79
CA GLN A 64 -2.72 8.40 -21.91
C GLN A 64 -3.00 7.01 -21.33
N LYS A 65 -3.00 5.98 -22.18
CA LYS A 65 -3.22 4.61 -21.73
C LYS A 65 -2.12 4.14 -20.80
N SER A 66 -0.88 4.46 -21.13
CA SER A 66 0.27 4.08 -20.32
C SER A 66 0.19 4.66 -18.92
N ARG A 67 -0.09 5.94 -18.79
CA ARG A 67 -0.21 6.61 -17.48
C ARG A 67 -1.41 6.11 -16.70
N ALA A 68 -2.55 5.95 -17.34
CA ALA A 68 -3.76 5.44 -16.71
C ALA A 68 -3.56 4.02 -16.17
N THR A 69 -2.97 3.15 -16.99
CA THR A 69 -2.65 1.77 -16.58
C THR A 69 -1.65 1.75 -15.44
N ARG A 70 -0.59 2.57 -15.53
CA ARG A 70 0.41 2.68 -14.46
C ARG A 70 -0.23 3.09 -13.14
N ALA A 71 -1.05 4.13 -13.16
CA ALA A 71 -1.73 4.61 -11.97
C ALA A 71 -2.59 3.52 -11.34
N THR A 72 -3.37 2.80 -12.14
CA THR A 72 -4.24 1.72 -11.66
C THR A 72 -3.43 0.60 -11.00
N VAL A 73 -2.32 0.18 -11.61
CA VAL A 73 -1.49 -0.89 -11.04
C VAL A 73 -0.85 -0.44 -9.73
N LEU A 74 -0.36 0.80 -9.65
CA LEU A 74 0.24 1.32 -8.42
C LEU A 74 -0.79 1.51 -7.30
N LEU A 75 -1.99 1.97 -7.64
CA LEU A 75 -3.10 2.05 -6.69
C LEU A 75 -3.42 0.68 -6.09
N ARG A 76 -3.58 -0.33 -6.93
CA ARG A 76 -3.83 -1.70 -6.48
C ARG A 76 -2.67 -2.26 -5.66
N ALA A 77 -1.44 -1.97 -6.06
CA ALA A 77 -0.26 -2.41 -5.31
C ALA A 77 -0.15 -1.76 -3.93
N ALA A 78 -0.73 -0.57 -3.77
CA ALA A 78 -0.80 0.14 -2.50
C ALA A 78 -2.00 -0.29 -1.64
N GLY A 79 -2.87 -1.15 -2.17
CA GLY A 79 -4.01 -1.68 -1.43
C GLY A 79 -5.34 -0.97 -1.69
N PHE A 80 -5.40 -0.06 -2.65
CA PHE A 80 -6.64 0.62 -3.02
C PHE A 80 -7.41 -0.19 -4.05
N ASP A 81 -8.73 -0.15 -3.97
CA ASP A 81 -9.57 -0.73 -5.00
C ASP A 81 -9.70 0.28 -6.14
N ALA A 82 -9.09 -0.03 -7.27
CA ALA A 82 -9.02 0.89 -8.40
C ALA A 82 -9.61 0.28 -9.66
N GLU A 83 -10.45 1.05 -10.34
CA GLU A 83 -11.08 0.66 -11.60
C GLU A 83 -10.46 1.44 -12.76
N LEU A 84 -10.33 0.79 -13.91
CA LEU A 84 -9.80 1.40 -15.14
C LEU A 84 -10.73 1.12 -16.31
N ASP A 85 -11.07 2.16 -17.04
CA ASP A 85 -11.84 2.04 -18.28
C ASP A 85 -11.09 1.12 -19.26
N PRO A 86 -11.74 0.10 -19.79
CA PRO A 86 -11.11 -0.83 -20.73
C PRO A 86 -10.44 -0.14 -21.92
N SER A 87 -10.94 1.01 -22.35
CA SER A 87 -10.36 1.75 -23.48
C SER A 87 -8.98 2.36 -23.15
N LEU A 88 -8.64 2.43 -21.87
CA LEU A 88 -7.39 3.01 -21.37
C LEU A 88 -6.36 1.96 -20.96
N VAL A 89 -6.61 0.70 -21.24
CA VAL A 89 -5.68 -0.36 -20.86
C VAL A 89 -4.51 -0.41 -21.84
N SER A 90 -3.29 -0.41 -21.31
CA SER A 90 -2.07 -0.67 -22.06
C SER A 90 -1.40 -1.92 -21.51
N GLU A 91 -1.39 -2.99 -22.28
CA GLU A 91 -0.76 -4.25 -21.90
C GLU A 91 0.74 -4.11 -21.64
N ALA A 92 1.41 -3.29 -22.43
CA ALA A 92 2.83 -3.05 -22.31
C ALA A 92 3.14 -2.32 -20.98
N ALA A 93 2.37 -1.29 -20.67
CA ALA A 93 2.53 -0.54 -19.43
C ALA A 93 2.21 -1.43 -18.22
N TYR A 94 1.19 -2.25 -18.32
CA TYR A 94 0.80 -3.16 -17.26
C TYR A 94 1.95 -4.11 -16.89
N ARG A 95 2.57 -4.73 -17.88
CA ARG A 95 3.69 -5.65 -17.65
C ARG A 95 4.91 -4.93 -17.06
N ALA A 96 5.20 -3.75 -17.56
CA ALA A 96 6.34 -2.97 -17.09
C ALA A 96 6.18 -2.60 -15.61
N VAL A 97 5.01 -2.11 -15.23
CA VAL A 97 4.75 -1.69 -13.85
C VAL A 97 4.71 -2.88 -12.90
N LEU A 98 4.15 -4.01 -13.32
CA LEU A 98 4.18 -5.21 -12.48
C LEU A 98 5.61 -5.66 -12.17
N THR A 99 6.51 -5.55 -13.14
CA THR A 99 7.92 -5.88 -12.93
C THR A 99 8.54 -4.92 -11.91
N GLU A 100 8.27 -3.64 -12.05
CA GLU A 100 8.75 -2.61 -11.12
C GLU A 100 8.25 -2.86 -9.69
N VAL A 101 6.97 -3.15 -9.54
CA VAL A 101 6.36 -3.44 -8.22
C VAL A 101 6.99 -4.69 -7.59
N ARG A 102 7.25 -5.72 -8.40
CA ARG A 102 7.87 -6.95 -7.89
C ARG A 102 9.29 -6.70 -7.40
N LEU A 103 10.08 -5.94 -8.15
CA LEU A 103 11.44 -5.59 -7.77
C LEU A 103 11.45 -4.77 -6.47
N SER A 104 10.58 -3.79 -6.37
CA SER A 104 10.47 -2.97 -5.16
C SER A 104 10.06 -3.77 -3.92
N ARG A 105 9.25 -4.80 -4.10
CA ARG A 105 8.90 -5.69 -3.00
C ARG A 105 10.06 -6.58 -2.59
N ALA A 106 10.81 -7.07 -3.56
CA ALA A 106 11.98 -7.92 -3.30
C ALA A 106 13.04 -7.16 -2.51
N ASP A 107 13.30 -5.91 -2.88
CA ASP A 107 14.25 -5.07 -2.17
C ASP A 107 13.85 -4.84 -0.71
N ARG A 108 12.58 -4.56 -0.48
CA ARG A 108 12.08 -4.37 0.88
C ARG A 108 12.15 -5.65 1.71
N SER A 109 11.88 -6.78 1.12
CA SER A 109 11.97 -8.07 1.80
C SER A 109 13.41 -8.41 2.16
N SER A 110 14.35 -8.11 1.28
CA SER A 110 15.77 -8.33 1.53
C SER A 110 16.27 -7.46 2.68
N ALA A 111 15.85 -6.22 2.75
CA ALA A 111 16.21 -5.32 3.84
C ALA A 111 15.63 -5.79 5.19
N ALA A 112 14.41 -6.27 5.20
CA ALA A 112 13.76 -6.78 6.40
C ALA A 112 14.46 -8.05 6.90
N THR A 113 14.85 -8.94 6.01
CA THR A 113 15.54 -10.17 6.36
C THR A 113 16.93 -9.89 6.95
N ALA A 114 17.62 -8.90 6.43
CA ALA A 114 18.93 -8.52 6.92
C ALA A 114 18.90 -8.01 8.37
N THR A 115 17.79 -7.45 8.80
CA THR A 115 17.64 -6.94 10.15
C THR A 115 17.25 -8.02 11.14
N SER A 116 16.50 -8.99 10.75
CA SER A 116 15.99 -10.04 11.61
C SER A 116 17.05 -10.85 12.36
N PRO A 117 18.12 -11.29 11.76
CA PRO A 117 19.10 -12.11 12.46
C PRO A 117 19.72 -11.43 13.65
N ALA A 118 19.94 -10.16 13.58
CA ALA A 118 20.51 -9.42 14.70
C ALA A 118 19.59 -9.39 15.88
N ALA A 119 18.34 -9.22 15.68
CA ALA A 119 17.35 -9.24 16.73
C ALA A 119 17.24 -10.63 17.38
N ALA A 120 17.27 -11.65 16.61
CA ALA A 120 17.22 -13.00 17.10
C ALA A 120 18.42 -13.36 17.97
N THR A 121 19.58 -12.89 17.62
CA THR A 121 20.77 -13.13 18.39
C THR A 121 20.69 -12.50 19.77
N ARG A 122 20.18 -11.33 19.86
CA ARG A 122 20.00 -10.68 21.15
C ARG A 122 19.04 -11.43 22.05
N ALA A 123 17.99 -11.90 21.47
CA ALA A 123 16.99 -12.60 22.24
C ALA A 123 17.53 -13.87 22.85
N SER A 124 18.38 -14.57 22.17
CA SER A 124 18.87 -15.82 22.67
C SER A 124 19.81 -15.69 23.85
N GLY A 125 20.39 -14.56 24.06
CA GLY A 125 21.27 -14.38 25.21
C GLY A 125 20.59 -14.15 26.51
N VAL A 126 19.36 -13.92 26.54
CA VAL A 126 18.69 -13.50 27.73
C VAL A 126 18.29 -14.60 28.68
N PRO A 127 17.80 -15.66 28.27
CA PRO A 127 17.13 -16.53 29.12
C PRO A 127 17.92 -17.25 30.15
N GLU A 128 19.08 -17.43 29.92
CA GLU A 128 19.78 -18.21 30.74
C GLU A 128 19.73 -18.02 32.17
N PRO A 129 19.82 -16.93 32.66
CA PRO A 129 19.96 -16.71 34.03
C PRO A 129 18.84 -17.10 34.89
N SER A 130 17.76 -17.01 34.37
CA SER A 130 16.66 -17.11 35.24
C SER A 130 16.44 -18.45 35.79
N ALA A 131 16.88 -19.33 35.18
CA ALA A 131 16.57 -20.57 35.54
C ALA A 131 16.81 -20.96 36.94
N PRO A 132 17.80 -20.63 37.41
CA PRO A 132 18.11 -21.11 38.65
C PRO A 132 17.33 -20.81 39.75
N VAL A 133 17.08 -19.95 39.70
CA VAL A 133 16.66 -19.51 40.75
C VAL A 133 15.87 -20.25 41.49
N ALA A 134 15.39 -20.56 40.97
CA ALA A 134 14.56 -20.94 41.54
C ALA A 134 14.54 -21.72 42.57
N ALA A 135 14.89 -22.14 42.37
CA ALA A 135 14.73 -22.91 43.13
C ALA A 135 14.59 -22.68 44.45
N ARG A 136 14.73 -22.25 44.87
CA ARG A 136 14.68 -22.13 46.00
C ARG A 136 13.88 -22.44 46.79
N PRO A 137 13.64 -22.77 46.65
CA PRO A 137 12.98 -23.02 47.38
C PRO A 137 12.80 -23.42 48.44
N SER A 138 12.86 -23.51 48.45
CA SER A 138 12.65 -23.77 49.17
C SER A 138 12.45 -23.94 50.15
N THR A 139 12.56 -24.19 50.22
CA THR A 139 12.46 -24.45 51.02
C THR A 139 11.92 -24.37 51.97
N ALA A 140 11.90 -24.15 51.87
CA ALA A 140 11.45 -23.91 52.68
C ALA A 140 10.69 -24.51 53.37
N ALA A 141 10.45 -24.89 53.24
CA ALA A 141 9.69 -25.49 53.70
C ALA A 141 9.61 -25.72 54.94
N ARG A 142 9.88 -25.68 55.45
CA ARG A 142 9.73 -25.93 56.35
C ARG A 142 9.21 -25.75 57.30
N SER A 143 9.22 -25.64 57.15
CA SER A 143 8.79 -25.49 57.87
C SER A 143 8.16 -25.87 58.69
N ALA A 144 7.96 -26.18 58.63
CA ALA A 144 7.25 -26.54 59.12
C ALA A 144 7.07 -26.83 60.22
N SER A 145 7.22 -26.87 60.45
CA SER A 145 6.98 -27.08 61.17
C SER A 145 6.60 -26.94 62.22
N HIS A 146 6.48 -26.98 62.44
CA HIS A 146 6.07 -26.93 63.25
C HIS A 146 5.37 -27.17 64.09
N ARG A 147 5.36 -27.42 64.25
CA ARG A 147 4.65 -27.71 64.92
C ARG A 147 4.43 -27.83 66.09
N ARG A 148 4.29 -27.73 66.39
CA ARG A 148 3.88 -27.94 67.35
C ARG A 148 3.60 -27.77 68.12
#